data_238cb8817966292960258dd1a3ea1d8d
#
_entry.id   238cb8817966292960258dd1a3ea1d8d
#
_cell.length_a   1.000
_cell.length_b   1.000
_cell.length_c   1.000
_cell.angle_alpha   90.00
_cell.angle_beta   90.00
_cell.angle_gamma   90.00
#
_symmetry.space_group_name_H-M   'P 1'
#
loop_
_entity.id
_entity.type
_entity.pdbx_description
1 polymer ?
#
loop_
_entity_poly.entity_id
_entity_poly.type
_entity_poly.pdbx_seq_one_letter_code
_entity_poly.pdbx_strand_id
1 'polypeptide(L)'
;MPQMNDIMMIRPAKRTESVQEYYFSRKLKEIAAMNADRASRGEEPVINLGIGSPDGMPPVQAVEALCESAQQAGNHAYQSYVGLPQLRQAFADWYARWYGVELDPKTEIQPLVGSKEAILLISLAFLDKGDKVLVPDPGYPTYSSASRLVEAEILTYDLCEENGWWPDFEALEQMDLSGVKIMWTNYPNMPTGAAASEELYARLVDFGRRHGILICND
;
A
#
# COMPACT_ATOMS: atom_id res chain seq x y z
N MET A 1 -5.57 19.32 40.14
CA MET A 1 -5.68 19.50 38.69
C MET A 1 -6.57 18.35 38.22
N PRO A 2 -7.71 18.58 37.57
CA PRO A 2 -8.51 17.48 37.00
C PRO A 2 -7.65 16.76 35.95
N GLN A 3 -7.64 15.44 35.99
CA GLN A 3 -6.90 14.64 35.03
C GLN A 3 -7.51 14.88 33.64
N MET A 4 -6.68 15.06 32.63
CA MET A 4 -7.04 15.37 31.23
C MET A 4 -8.02 14.34 30.62
N ASN A 5 -8.29 13.22 31.29
CA ASN A 5 -9.22 12.17 30.85
C ASN A 5 -10.71 12.48 31.02
N ASP A 6 -11.07 13.52 31.80
CA ASP A 6 -12.48 13.84 32.08
C ASP A 6 -13.12 14.79 31.04
N ILE A 7 -12.37 15.25 30.05
CA ILE A 7 -12.83 16.25 29.06
C ILE A 7 -13.34 15.61 27.76
N MET A 8 -13.02 14.35 27.48
CA MET A 8 -13.44 13.72 26.20
C MET A 8 -14.82 13.10 26.31
N MET A 9 -15.85 13.89 25.99
CA MET A 9 -17.26 13.44 25.94
C MET A 9 -17.55 12.50 24.74
N ILE A 10 -16.65 12.44 23.72
CA ILE A 10 -16.83 11.63 22.52
C ILE A 10 -15.80 10.50 22.53
N ARG A 11 -16.29 9.26 22.43
CA ARG A 11 -15.41 8.08 22.30
C ARG A 11 -15.10 7.82 20.83
N PRO A 12 -13.85 7.43 20.51
CA PRO A 12 -13.50 6.95 19.18
C PRO A 12 -14.35 5.73 18.77
N ALA A 13 -14.45 5.47 17.48
CA ALA A 13 -15.15 4.28 16.97
C ALA A 13 -14.41 3.00 17.42
N LYS A 14 -15.17 1.94 17.75
CA LYS A 14 -14.58 0.66 18.23
C LYS A 14 -13.52 0.09 17.31
N ARG A 15 -13.69 0.23 15.98
CA ARG A 15 -12.69 -0.24 15.01
C ARG A 15 -11.31 0.41 15.16
N THR A 16 -11.21 1.58 15.81
CA THR A 16 -9.92 2.23 16.07
C THR A 16 -9.17 1.61 17.24
N GLU A 17 -9.84 0.80 18.08
CA GLU A 17 -9.20 0.08 19.19
C GLU A 17 -8.23 -1.01 18.69
N SER A 18 -8.43 -1.50 17.46
CA SER A 18 -7.54 -2.47 16.81
C SER A 18 -6.33 -1.84 16.13
N VAL A 19 -6.28 -0.49 16.03
CA VAL A 19 -5.16 0.22 15.39
C VAL A 19 -3.93 0.16 16.30
N GLN A 20 -2.89 -0.48 15.78
CA GLN A 20 -1.58 -0.55 16.46
C GLN A 20 -0.65 0.53 15.91
N GLU A 21 0.25 1.01 16.77
CA GLU A 21 1.31 1.90 16.30
C GLU A 21 2.13 1.21 15.21
N TYR A 22 2.32 1.90 14.10
CA TYR A 22 3.07 1.40 12.97
C TYR A 22 4.49 0.98 13.38
N TYR A 23 4.88 -0.24 13.04
CA TYR A 23 6.14 -0.85 13.45
C TYR A 23 7.35 0.07 13.22
N PHE A 24 7.48 0.63 12.02
CA PHE A 24 8.60 1.50 11.68
C PHE A 24 8.59 2.82 12.46
N SER A 25 7.42 3.39 12.78
CA SER A 25 7.34 4.59 13.63
C SER A 25 7.91 4.33 15.02
N ARG A 26 7.61 3.15 15.59
CA ARG A 26 8.16 2.71 16.87
C ARG A 26 9.68 2.52 16.78
N LYS A 27 10.17 1.85 15.72
CA LYS A 27 11.61 1.63 15.52
C LYS A 27 12.38 2.94 15.30
N LEU A 28 11.82 3.90 14.59
CA LEU A 28 12.43 5.22 14.45
C LEU A 28 12.59 5.94 15.79
N LYS A 29 11.59 5.85 16.68
CA LYS A 29 11.69 6.40 18.04
C LYS A 29 12.79 5.71 18.86
N GLU A 30 12.90 4.38 18.76
CA GLU A 30 13.97 3.61 19.41
C GLU A 30 15.36 4.04 18.90
N ILE A 31 15.53 4.15 17.57
CA ILE A 31 16.80 4.59 16.95
C ILE A 31 17.13 6.02 17.37
N ALA A 32 16.15 6.93 17.42
CA ALA A 32 16.37 8.31 17.86
C ALA A 32 16.86 8.36 19.31
N ALA A 33 16.26 7.57 20.20
CA ALA A 33 16.70 7.47 21.59
C ALA A 33 18.13 6.89 21.71
N MET A 34 18.44 5.83 20.94
CA MET A 34 19.78 5.26 20.89
C MET A 34 20.81 6.28 20.40
N ASN A 35 20.48 7.06 19.36
CA ASN A 35 21.39 8.07 18.83
C ASN A 35 21.62 9.23 19.81
N ALA A 36 20.61 9.63 20.57
CA ALA A 36 20.77 10.64 21.61
C ALA A 36 21.71 10.16 22.74
N ASP A 37 21.59 8.90 23.14
CA ASP A 37 22.47 8.29 24.13
C ASP A 37 23.90 8.14 23.59
N ARG A 38 24.08 7.65 22.35
CA ARG A 38 25.39 7.55 21.69
C ARG A 38 26.08 8.91 21.55
N ALA A 39 25.35 9.94 21.15
CA ALA A 39 25.86 11.29 21.03
C ALA A 39 26.38 11.84 22.40
N SER A 40 25.70 11.49 23.50
CA SER A 40 26.18 11.86 24.85
C SER A 40 27.51 11.24 25.24
N ARG A 41 27.88 10.13 24.59
CA ARG A 41 29.14 9.41 24.76
C ARG A 41 30.19 9.72 23.67
N GLY A 42 29.88 10.61 22.72
CA GLY A 42 30.74 10.93 21.59
C GLY A 42 30.88 9.79 20.57
N GLU A 43 29.88 8.89 20.51
CA GLU A 43 29.86 7.76 19.58
C GLU A 43 29.09 8.13 18.29
N GLU A 44 29.48 7.47 17.18
CA GLU A 44 28.79 7.64 15.89
C GLU A 44 27.34 7.14 15.95
N PRO A 45 26.41 7.77 15.20
CA PRO A 45 25.02 7.35 15.17
C PRO A 45 24.83 5.95 14.57
N VAL A 46 23.72 5.32 14.89
CA VAL A 46 23.29 4.06 14.27
C VAL A 46 23.01 4.28 12.78
N ILE A 47 23.60 3.45 11.93
CA ILE A 47 23.28 3.43 10.49
C ILE A 47 21.93 2.75 10.31
N ASN A 48 20.93 3.50 9.85
CA ASN A 48 19.59 2.98 9.65
C ASN A 48 19.44 2.42 8.22
N LEU A 49 19.42 1.11 8.09
CA LEU A 49 19.15 0.39 6.84
C LEU A 49 17.73 -0.18 6.77
N GLY A 50 16.86 0.17 7.73
CA GLY A 50 15.52 -0.41 7.87
C GLY A 50 14.43 0.29 7.06
N ILE A 51 14.72 1.43 6.45
CA ILE A 51 13.74 2.18 5.66
C ILE A 51 14.33 2.47 4.28
N GLY A 52 13.65 1.93 3.25
CA GLY A 52 13.91 2.30 1.86
C GLY A 52 13.27 3.66 1.56
N SER A 53 14.07 4.64 1.19
CA SER A 53 13.62 5.94 0.74
C SER A 53 14.49 6.40 -0.42
N PRO A 54 13.91 7.01 -1.47
CA PRO A 54 14.71 7.65 -2.50
C PRO A 54 15.66 8.68 -1.89
N ASP A 55 16.93 8.62 -2.23
CA ASP A 55 17.99 9.53 -1.76
C ASP A 55 18.52 10.46 -2.87
N GLY A 56 18.16 10.16 -4.13
CA GLY A 56 18.49 10.97 -5.28
C GLY A 56 17.48 12.10 -5.53
N MET A 57 17.95 13.15 -6.20
CA MET A 57 17.08 14.23 -6.69
C MET A 57 16.23 13.75 -7.86
N PRO A 58 14.96 14.20 -7.98
CA PRO A 58 14.19 13.99 -9.21
C PRO A 58 14.90 14.58 -10.43
N PRO A 59 14.60 14.11 -11.67
CA PRO A 59 15.09 14.76 -12.87
C PRO A 59 14.76 16.25 -12.87
N VAL A 60 15.73 17.07 -13.28
CA VAL A 60 15.58 18.54 -13.28
C VAL A 60 14.34 18.98 -14.06
N GLN A 61 14.03 18.33 -15.18
CA GLN A 61 12.85 18.61 -15.99
C GLN A 61 11.54 18.42 -15.21
N ALA A 62 11.47 17.45 -14.33
CA ALA A 62 10.28 17.24 -13.47
C ALA A 62 10.12 18.37 -12.45
N VAL A 63 11.24 18.82 -11.86
CA VAL A 63 11.23 19.93 -10.90
C VAL A 63 10.85 21.24 -11.59
N GLU A 64 11.44 21.53 -12.76
CA GLU A 64 11.12 22.72 -13.56
C GLU A 64 9.64 22.75 -13.97
N ALA A 65 9.12 21.65 -14.52
CA ALA A 65 7.71 21.54 -14.88
C ALA A 65 6.76 21.75 -13.70
N LEU A 66 7.12 21.25 -12.51
CA LEU A 66 6.35 21.50 -11.29
C LEU A 66 6.35 23.00 -10.92
N CYS A 67 7.50 23.66 -10.97
CA CYS A 67 7.65 25.08 -10.69
C CYS A 67 6.86 25.94 -11.69
N GLU A 68 6.96 25.65 -12.97
CA GLU A 68 6.21 26.32 -14.02
C GLU A 68 4.69 26.16 -13.84
N SER A 69 4.25 24.93 -13.57
CA SER A 69 2.85 24.64 -13.30
C SER A 69 2.31 25.40 -12.09
N ALA A 70 3.09 25.50 -11.01
CA ALA A 70 2.71 26.22 -9.80
C ALA A 70 2.56 27.73 -10.01
N GLN A 71 3.19 28.30 -11.04
CA GLN A 71 3.07 29.73 -11.39
C GLN A 71 1.82 30.03 -12.24
N GLN A 72 1.13 29.01 -12.73
CA GLN A 72 -0.08 29.18 -13.53
C GLN A 72 -1.30 29.42 -12.64
N ALA A 73 -1.92 30.60 -12.73
CA ALA A 73 -3.06 30.97 -11.89
C ALA A 73 -4.24 29.97 -11.97
N GLY A 74 -4.46 29.36 -13.14
CA GLY A 74 -5.52 28.37 -13.35
C GLY A 74 -5.32 27.04 -12.64
N ASN A 75 -4.09 26.76 -12.18
CA ASN A 75 -3.77 25.47 -11.55
C ASN A 75 -4.08 25.43 -10.03
N HIS A 76 -4.60 26.52 -9.47
CA HIS A 76 -4.94 26.63 -8.04
C HIS A 76 -6.43 26.44 -7.73
N ALA A 77 -7.24 26.18 -8.76
CA ALA A 77 -8.68 25.93 -8.59
C ALA A 77 -8.93 24.50 -8.11
N TYR A 78 -10.16 24.24 -7.65
CA TYR A 78 -10.61 22.88 -7.35
C TYR A 78 -10.49 21.97 -8.58
N GLN A 79 -9.97 20.80 -8.35
CA GLN A 79 -9.80 19.79 -9.38
C GLN A 79 -11.02 18.85 -9.47
N SER A 80 -11.12 18.13 -10.59
CA SER A 80 -12.11 17.05 -10.74
C SER A 80 -11.87 15.93 -9.71
N TYR A 81 -12.96 15.37 -9.17
CA TYR A 81 -12.89 14.23 -8.23
C TYR A 81 -12.21 12.98 -8.81
N VAL A 82 -12.20 12.85 -10.13
CA VAL A 82 -11.54 11.73 -10.83
C VAL A 82 -10.13 12.09 -11.29
N GLY A 83 -9.58 13.21 -10.84
CA GLY A 83 -8.27 13.72 -11.24
C GLY A 83 -8.27 14.47 -12.57
N LEU A 84 -7.13 15.10 -12.89
CA LEU A 84 -6.96 15.85 -14.12
C LEU A 84 -6.98 14.91 -15.34
N PRO A 85 -7.75 15.22 -16.41
CA PRO A 85 -7.76 14.41 -17.63
C PRO A 85 -6.37 14.24 -18.25
N GLN A 86 -5.56 15.29 -18.22
CA GLN A 86 -4.18 15.26 -18.73
C GLN A 86 -3.29 14.29 -17.95
N LEU A 87 -3.43 14.24 -16.62
CA LEU A 87 -2.69 13.30 -15.77
C LEU A 87 -3.09 11.85 -16.07
N ARG A 88 -4.39 11.58 -16.19
CA ARG A 88 -4.87 10.24 -16.55
C ARG A 88 -4.40 9.82 -17.94
N GLN A 89 -4.43 10.73 -18.91
CA GLN A 89 -3.90 10.46 -20.23
C GLN A 89 -2.40 10.16 -20.19
N ALA A 90 -1.62 10.92 -19.43
CA ALA A 90 -0.18 10.70 -19.28
C ALA A 90 0.12 9.30 -18.66
N PHE A 91 -0.68 8.83 -17.73
CA PHE A 91 -0.57 7.46 -17.21
C PHE A 91 -0.90 6.41 -18.30
N ALA A 92 -1.98 6.61 -19.07
CA ALA A 92 -2.33 5.71 -20.17
C ALA A 92 -1.21 5.62 -21.19
N ASP A 93 -0.68 6.76 -21.63
CA ASP A 93 0.42 6.85 -22.61
C ASP A 93 1.69 6.17 -22.09
N TRP A 94 1.96 6.31 -20.77
CA TRP A 94 3.12 5.69 -20.13
C TRP A 94 3.00 4.16 -20.09
N TYR A 95 1.82 3.63 -19.74
CA TYR A 95 1.54 2.18 -19.75
C TYR A 95 1.61 1.60 -21.17
N ALA A 96 1.04 2.28 -22.16
CA ALA A 96 1.13 1.87 -23.55
C ALA A 96 2.58 1.82 -24.04
N ARG A 97 3.37 2.87 -23.71
CA ARG A 97 4.77 2.98 -24.15
C ARG A 97 5.70 1.94 -23.53
N TRP A 98 5.57 1.70 -22.22
CA TRP A 98 6.57 0.92 -21.49
C TRP A 98 6.15 -0.53 -21.23
N TYR A 99 4.86 -0.80 -21.21
CA TYR A 99 4.32 -2.13 -20.96
C TYR A 99 3.49 -2.70 -22.10
N GLY A 100 3.20 -1.93 -23.13
CA GLY A 100 2.32 -2.34 -24.22
C GLY A 100 0.87 -2.57 -23.78
N VAL A 101 0.47 -1.94 -22.67
CA VAL A 101 -0.89 -2.06 -22.10
C VAL A 101 -1.67 -0.78 -22.43
N GLU A 102 -2.75 -0.94 -23.18
CA GLU A 102 -3.68 0.16 -23.51
C GLU A 102 -4.74 0.26 -22.40
N LEU A 103 -4.86 1.44 -21.79
CA LEU A 103 -5.83 1.74 -20.74
C LEU A 103 -6.73 2.91 -21.19
N ASP A 104 -8.02 2.81 -20.92
CA ASP A 104 -8.93 3.94 -21.07
C ASP A 104 -8.70 4.95 -19.92
N PRO A 105 -8.18 6.16 -20.23
CA PRO A 105 -7.90 7.16 -19.21
C PRO A 105 -9.15 7.65 -18.46
N LYS A 106 -10.36 7.38 -19.00
CA LYS A 106 -11.62 7.84 -18.38
C LYS A 106 -12.17 6.86 -17.35
N THR A 107 -11.93 5.55 -17.54
CA THR A 107 -12.60 4.50 -16.77
C THR A 107 -11.64 3.56 -16.03
N GLU A 108 -10.36 3.49 -16.45
CA GLU A 108 -9.40 2.53 -15.92
C GLU A 108 -8.23 3.16 -15.14
N ILE A 109 -8.22 4.50 -15.00
CA ILE A 109 -7.17 5.20 -14.28
C ILE A 109 -7.77 6.14 -13.22
N GLN A 110 -7.38 5.91 -11.97
CA GLN A 110 -7.69 6.79 -10.84
C GLN A 110 -6.39 7.32 -10.22
N PRO A 111 -6.04 8.61 -10.41
CA PRO A 111 -4.91 9.21 -9.72
C PRO A 111 -5.10 9.26 -8.21
N LEU A 112 -4.03 9.00 -7.48
CA LEU A 112 -3.99 8.96 -6.02
C LEU A 112 -2.75 9.67 -5.48
N VAL A 113 -2.73 9.97 -4.19
CA VAL A 113 -1.55 10.47 -3.48
C VAL A 113 -0.74 9.28 -2.96
N GLY A 114 -0.22 8.48 -3.90
CA GLY A 114 0.53 7.25 -3.64
C GLY A 114 -0.35 6.01 -3.49
N SER A 115 0.24 4.82 -3.71
CA SER A 115 -0.45 3.52 -3.69
C SER A 115 -1.02 3.17 -2.31
N LYS A 116 -0.42 3.64 -1.24
CA LYS A 116 -0.90 3.40 0.13
C LYS A 116 -2.33 3.91 0.36
N GLU A 117 -2.71 5.02 -0.26
CA GLU A 117 -4.09 5.53 -0.24
C GLU A 117 -5.03 4.56 -0.94
N ALA A 118 -4.60 3.98 -2.08
CA ALA A 118 -5.37 2.99 -2.82
C ALA A 118 -5.75 1.79 -1.97
N ILE A 119 -4.84 1.27 -1.16
CA ILE A 119 -5.08 0.11 -0.31
C ILE A 119 -6.29 0.35 0.60
N LEU A 120 -6.37 1.52 1.24
CA LEU A 120 -7.51 1.87 2.08
C LEU A 120 -8.79 2.10 1.26
N LEU A 121 -8.70 2.84 0.15
CA LEU A 121 -9.87 3.17 -0.67
C LEU A 121 -10.47 1.93 -1.34
N ILE A 122 -9.63 1.00 -1.85
CA ILE A 122 -10.08 -0.28 -2.38
C ILE A 122 -10.73 -1.12 -1.28
N SER A 123 -10.11 -1.18 -0.09
CA SER A 123 -10.70 -1.89 1.04
C SER A 123 -12.08 -1.31 1.41
N LEU A 124 -12.22 0.01 1.45
CA LEU A 124 -13.51 0.67 1.73
C LEU A 124 -14.55 0.45 0.63
N ALA A 125 -14.13 0.32 -0.63
CA ALA A 125 -15.03 0.18 -1.78
C ALA A 125 -15.57 -1.25 -1.94
N PHE A 126 -14.80 -2.27 -1.54
CA PHE A 126 -15.11 -3.67 -1.83
C PHE A 126 -15.37 -4.54 -0.60
N LEU A 127 -14.97 -4.10 0.60
CA LEU A 127 -15.10 -4.90 1.83
C LEU A 127 -16.12 -4.29 2.79
N ASP A 128 -17.01 -5.13 3.24
CA ASP A 128 -17.88 -4.90 4.38
C ASP A 128 -17.37 -5.64 5.62
N LYS A 129 -17.91 -5.29 6.78
CA LYS A 129 -17.62 -6.01 8.03
C LYS A 129 -17.94 -7.50 7.89
N GLY A 130 -16.92 -8.35 8.13
CA GLY A 130 -17.01 -9.79 8.08
C GLY A 130 -16.71 -10.40 6.71
N ASP A 131 -16.48 -9.58 5.66
CA ASP A 131 -15.85 -10.07 4.44
C ASP A 131 -14.41 -10.48 4.71
N LYS A 132 -13.88 -11.39 3.91
CA LYS A 132 -12.51 -11.89 4.06
C LYS A 132 -11.58 -11.32 3.01
N VAL A 133 -10.31 -11.20 3.40
CA VAL A 133 -9.23 -10.72 2.53
C VAL A 133 -7.99 -11.59 2.69
N LEU A 134 -7.39 -12.02 1.59
CA LEU A 134 -6.11 -12.72 1.56
C LEU A 134 -4.95 -11.72 1.59
N VAL A 135 -4.04 -11.91 2.55
CA VAL A 135 -2.87 -11.04 2.77
C VAL A 135 -1.60 -11.88 2.83
N PRO A 136 -0.52 -11.51 2.10
CA PRO A 136 0.72 -12.27 2.12
C PRO A 136 1.46 -12.17 3.45
N ASP A 137 2.12 -13.25 3.86
CA ASP A 137 3.05 -13.29 4.99
C ASP A 137 4.37 -14.00 4.56
N PRO A 138 5.51 -13.27 4.53
CA PRO A 138 5.69 -11.86 4.84
C PRO A 138 5.05 -10.93 3.80
N GLY A 139 4.60 -9.76 4.24
CA GLY A 139 3.97 -8.78 3.36
C GLY A 139 3.94 -7.37 3.93
N TYR A 140 3.47 -6.42 3.12
CA TYR A 140 3.39 -5.02 3.54
C TYR A 140 2.31 -4.83 4.61
N PRO A 141 2.64 -4.28 5.79
CA PRO A 141 1.71 -4.20 6.93
C PRO A 141 0.43 -3.40 6.67
N THR A 142 0.43 -2.56 5.63
CA THR A 142 -0.73 -1.72 5.31
C THR A 142 -1.92 -2.54 4.83
N TYR A 143 -1.72 -3.69 4.16
CA TYR A 143 -2.82 -4.57 3.76
C TYR A 143 -3.65 -5.01 4.96
N SER A 144 -2.98 -5.54 5.99
CA SER A 144 -3.64 -5.94 7.23
C SER A 144 -4.24 -4.76 7.99
N SER A 145 -3.56 -3.61 8.01
CA SER A 145 -4.03 -2.44 8.75
C SER A 145 -5.28 -1.83 8.14
N ALA A 146 -5.34 -1.70 6.81
CA ALA A 146 -6.52 -1.23 6.09
C ALA A 146 -7.70 -2.19 6.25
N SER A 147 -7.45 -3.51 6.12
CA SER A 147 -8.48 -4.54 6.28
C SER A 147 -9.10 -4.53 7.68
N ARG A 148 -8.28 -4.40 8.73
CA ARG A 148 -8.80 -4.25 10.12
C ARG A 148 -9.63 -3.00 10.30
N LEU A 149 -9.25 -1.89 9.66
CA LEU A 149 -9.96 -0.62 9.79
C LEU A 149 -11.37 -0.68 9.18
N VAL A 150 -11.58 -1.51 8.16
CA VAL A 150 -12.90 -1.77 7.56
C VAL A 150 -13.59 -2.97 8.21
N GLU A 151 -13.05 -3.53 9.29
CA GLU A 151 -13.57 -4.67 10.04
C GLU A 151 -13.70 -5.97 9.21
N ALA A 152 -12.85 -6.12 8.17
CA ALA A 152 -12.74 -7.36 7.41
C ALA A 152 -11.89 -8.40 8.16
N GLU A 153 -12.17 -9.68 7.90
CA GLU A 153 -11.40 -10.81 8.40
C GLU A 153 -10.16 -11.03 7.51
N ILE A 154 -9.00 -11.19 8.15
CA ILE A 154 -7.75 -11.40 7.44
C ILE A 154 -7.41 -12.88 7.43
N LEU A 155 -7.27 -13.44 6.24
CA LEU A 155 -6.67 -14.74 5.99
C LEU A 155 -5.25 -14.52 5.46
N THR A 156 -4.26 -15.04 6.16
CA THR A 156 -2.87 -14.98 5.68
C THR A 156 -2.56 -16.17 4.77
N TYR A 157 -1.75 -15.93 3.76
CA TYR A 157 -1.13 -16.99 2.96
C TYR A 157 0.40 -16.81 3.00
N ASP A 158 1.09 -17.93 3.22
CA ASP A 158 2.52 -17.92 3.43
C ASP A 158 3.27 -17.77 2.11
N LEU A 159 4.32 -16.95 2.13
CA LEU A 159 5.34 -16.89 1.09
C LEU A 159 6.61 -17.49 1.67
N CYS A 160 7.16 -18.50 1.04
CA CYS A 160 8.35 -19.19 1.51
C CYS A 160 9.40 -19.36 0.41
N GLU A 161 10.65 -19.51 0.82
CA GLU A 161 11.79 -19.63 -0.10
C GLU A 161 11.67 -20.85 -1.01
N GLU A 162 11.14 -21.95 -0.49
CA GLU A 162 10.93 -23.21 -1.20
C GLU A 162 10.04 -23.04 -2.43
N ASN A 163 9.07 -22.11 -2.38
CA ASN A 163 8.17 -21.76 -3.48
C ASN A 163 8.65 -20.51 -4.24
N GLY A 164 9.91 -20.09 -4.05
CA GLY A 164 10.43 -18.87 -4.69
C GLY A 164 9.70 -17.60 -4.25
N TRP A 165 9.11 -17.58 -3.05
CA TRP A 165 8.30 -16.49 -2.50
C TRP A 165 7.02 -16.20 -3.32
N TRP A 166 6.52 -17.20 -4.03
CA TRP A 166 5.22 -17.15 -4.69
C TRP A 166 4.14 -17.78 -3.81
N PRO A 167 2.86 -17.38 -3.98
CA PRO A 167 1.77 -18.04 -3.30
C PRO A 167 1.73 -19.54 -3.62
N ASP A 168 1.55 -20.36 -2.60
CA ASP A 168 1.25 -21.77 -2.79
C ASP A 168 -0.22 -21.91 -3.18
N PHE A 169 -0.48 -22.03 -4.49
CA PHE A 169 -1.84 -22.13 -5.00
C PHE A 169 -2.54 -23.42 -4.58
N GLU A 170 -1.80 -24.52 -4.34
CA GLU A 170 -2.40 -25.77 -3.85
C GLU A 170 -2.87 -25.59 -2.41
N ALA A 171 -2.08 -24.92 -1.56
CA ALA A 171 -2.49 -24.58 -0.21
C ALA A 171 -3.68 -23.61 -0.21
N LEU A 172 -3.67 -22.59 -1.09
CA LEU A 172 -4.79 -21.65 -1.22
C LEU A 172 -6.11 -22.35 -1.60
N GLU A 173 -6.06 -23.35 -2.49
CA GLU A 173 -7.25 -24.14 -2.87
C GLU A 173 -7.81 -24.99 -1.71
N GLN A 174 -7.03 -25.27 -0.67
CA GLN A 174 -7.48 -25.99 0.51
C GLN A 174 -8.07 -25.08 1.59
N MET A 175 -7.95 -23.76 1.43
CA MET A 175 -8.50 -22.79 2.38
C MET A 175 -10.03 -22.64 2.19
N ASP A 176 -10.72 -22.25 3.27
CA ASP A 176 -12.08 -21.75 3.16
C ASP A 176 -12.09 -20.34 2.55
N LEU A 177 -12.26 -20.29 1.23
CA LEU A 177 -12.33 -19.03 0.47
C LEU A 177 -13.72 -18.39 0.46
N SER A 178 -14.70 -18.95 1.18
CA SER A 178 -16.03 -18.35 1.26
C SER A 178 -15.97 -16.96 1.88
N GLY A 179 -16.54 -15.97 1.20
CA GLY A 179 -16.53 -14.56 1.62
C GLY A 179 -15.21 -13.82 1.36
N VAL A 180 -14.21 -14.44 0.74
CA VAL A 180 -13.00 -13.74 0.30
C VAL A 180 -13.34 -12.89 -0.91
N LYS A 181 -13.06 -11.58 -0.84
CA LYS A 181 -13.31 -10.63 -1.94
C LYS A 181 -12.04 -10.08 -2.57
N ILE A 182 -10.97 -9.94 -1.79
CA ILE A 182 -9.70 -9.34 -2.24
C ILE A 182 -8.55 -10.27 -1.89
N MET A 183 -7.57 -10.36 -2.79
CA MET A 183 -6.25 -10.91 -2.53
C MET A 183 -5.21 -9.84 -2.83
N TRP A 184 -4.47 -9.40 -1.80
CA TRP A 184 -3.34 -8.51 -1.96
C TRP A 184 -2.11 -9.29 -2.38
N THR A 185 -1.41 -8.77 -3.37
CA THR A 185 -0.10 -9.24 -3.83
C THR A 185 0.84 -8.07 -4.00
N ASN A 186 2.14 -8.34 -4.06
CA ASN A 186 3.15 -7.32 -4.29
C ASN A 186 4.34 -7.95 -5.00
N TYR A 187 4.53 -7.64 -6.28
CA TYR A 187 5.66 -8.13 -7.07
C TYR A 187 6.19 -7.05 -8.00
N PRO A 188 7.52 -6.81 -8.00
CA PRO A 188 8.56 -7.45 -7.17
C PRO A 188 8.24 -7.39 -5.69
N ASN A 189 8.40 -8.55 -5.00
CA ASN A 189 7.87 -8.68 -3.64
C ASN A 189 8.67 -7.89 -2.60
N MET A 190 7.98 -7.14 -1.77
CA MET A 190 8.52 -6.56 -0.55
C MET A 190 8.00 -7.36 0.65
N PRO A 191 8.88 -7.92 1.53
CA PRO A 191 10.29 -7.56 1.69
C PRO A 191 11.28 -8.52 1.01
N THR A 192 10.85 -9.57 0.31
CA THR A 192 11.74 -10.67 -0.11
C THR A 192 12.58 -10.35 -1.35
N GLY A 193 12.13 -9.41 -2.18
CA GLY A 193 12.78 -9.09 -3.46
C GLY A 193 12.47 -10.07 -4.59
N ALA A 194 11.57 -11.03 -4.37
CA ALA A 194 11.21 -12.01 -5.39
C ALA A 194 10.60 -11.32 -6.62
N ALA A 195 11.08 -11.73 -7.80
CA ALA A 195 10.62 -11.15 -9.06
C ALA A 195 9.23 -11.63 -9.46
N ALA A 196 8.54 -10.79 -10.24
CA ALA A 196 7.34 -11.20 -10.96
C ALA A 196 7.67 -12.03 -12.19
N SER A 197 6.68 -12.79 -12.69
CA SER A 197 6.72 -13.42 -14.00
C SER A 197 5.32 -13.42 -14.62
N GLU A 198 5.27 -13.60 -15.95
CA GLU A 198 4.00 -13.77 -16.65
C GLU A 198 3.23 -14.99 -16.15
N GLU A 199 3.94 -16.09 -15.83
CA GLU A 199 3.36 -17.29 -15.26
C GLU A 199 2.68 -17.02 -13.92
N LEU A 200 3.35 -16.31 -13.02
CA LEU A 200 2.78 -15.93 -11.72
C LEU A 200 1.48 -15.15 -11.88
N TYR A 201 1.51 -14.12 -12.74
CA TYR A 201 0.31 -13.30 -12.95
C TYR A 201 -0.81 -14.07 -13.65
N ALA A 202 -0.49 -14.96 -14.60
CA ALA A 202 -1.48 -15.83 -15.23
C ALA A 202 -2.17 -16.72 -14.17
N ARG A 203 -1.42 -17.33 -13.26
CA ARG A 203 -1.97 -18.14 -12.14
C ARG A 203 -2.80 -17.30 -11.18
N LEU A 204 -2.35 -16.10 -10.80
CA LEU A 204 -3.11 -15.19 -9.94
C LEU A 204 -4.44 -14.78 -10.57
N VAL A 205 -4.43 -14.40 -11.85
CA VAL A 205 -5.64 -14.00 -12.58
C VAL A 205 -6.60 -15.18 -12.72
N ASP A 206 -6.09 -16.38 -13.02
CA ASP A 206 -6.91 -17.59 -13.10
C ASP A 206 -7.56 -17.91 -11.75
N PHE A 207 -6.77 -17.90 -10.68
CA PHE A 207 -7.25 -18.09 -9.31
C PHE A 207 -8.35 -17.08 -8.95
N GLY A 208 -8.08 -15.79 -9.18
CA GLY A 208 -9.06 -14.73 -8.90
C GLY A 208 -10.36 -14.92 -9.68
N ARG A 209 -10.29 -15.32 -10.97
CA ARG A 209 -11.47 -15.57 -11.81
C ARG A 209 -12.27 -16.77 -11.34
N ARG A 210 -11.61 -17.87 -10.98
CA ARG A 210 -12.31 -19.11 -10.54
C ARG A 210 -13.04 -18.90 -9.22
N HIS A 211 -12.50 -18.11 -8.32
CA HIS A 211 -13.05 -17.90 -6.98
C HIS A 211 -13.83 -16.58 -6.83
N GLY A 212 -13.89 -15.75 -7.88
CA GLY A 212 -14.54 -14.43 -7.79
C GLY A 212 -13.81 -13.46 -6.87
N ILE A 213 -12.47 -13.57 -6.79
CA ILE A 213 -11.60 -12.75 -5.93
C ILE A 213 -10.90 -11.69 -6.76
N LEU A 214 -10.95 -10.44 -6.31
CA LEU A 214 -10.21 -9.32 -6.92
C LEU A 214 -8.73 -9.42 -6.54
N ILE A 215 -7.86 -9.59 -7.55
CA ILE A 215 -6.41 -9.56 -7.34
C ILE A 215 -5.94 -8.11 -7.37
N CYS A 216 -5.33 -7.66 -6.29
CA CYS A 216 -4.76 -6.33 -6.16
C CYS A 216 -3.24 -6.43 -5.98
N ASN A 217 -2.48 -6.00 -6.99
CA ASN A 217 -1.01 -5.94 -6.92
C ASN A 217 -0.58 -4.50 -6.64
N ASP A 218 0.24 -4.28 -5.56
CA ASP A 218 0.77 -2.99 -5.12
C ASP A 218 2.20 -2.78 -5.66
#